data_ee2d048095e0a311a2d7fe335a5c1b91
#
_entry.id   ee2d048095e0a311a2d7fe335a5c1b91
#
_cell.length_a   1.000
_cell.length_b   1.000
_cell.length_c   1.000
_cell.angle_alpha   90.00
_cell.angle_beta   90.00
_cell.angle_gamma   90.00
#
_symmetry.space_group_name_H-M   'P 1'
#
loop_
_entity.id
_entity.type
_entity.pdbx_description
1 polymer ?
#
loop_
_entity_poly.entity_id
_entity_poly.type
_entity_poly.pdbx_seq_one_letter_code
_entity_poly.pdbx_strand_id
1 'polypeptide(L)'
;MSQILVTGANRGLGLEFVRQFLNRGDHVIATCRNPDTADQLHDLQNLGPLEIYRLDVGNQDQVNALQKQLAHLPIDILINNAGIWRGSQLGHISIDEWMESFRINSIAPIHMIQTFLPNLEAGKDKKVISITSKMGSIDDNTSGGSYIYRSSKTALNSAMQSMRHDLTPKGIATCTLHPGWVRTDMGGPGGWIDAQESVSGMIKVIDQVSLKKTGQYIDYAGKIIPW
;
A
#
# COMPACT_ATOMS: atom_id res chain seq x y z
N MET A 1 15.54 10.50 -9.13
CA MET A 1 14.49 9.80 -9.90
C MET A 1 14.48 8.38 -9.44
N SER A 2 13.42 7.96 -8.76
CA SER A 2 13.23 6.60 -8.25
C SER A 2 12.18 5.87 -9.07
N GLN A 3 12.26 4.54 -9.15
CA GLN A 3 11.27 3.69 -9.78
C GLN A 3 10.31 3.13 -8.74
N ILE A 4 9.03 3.46 -8.87
CA ILE A 4 8.02 3.24 -7.83
C ILE A 4 6.89 2.38 -8.37
N LEU A 5 6.63 1.24 -7.72
CA LEU A 5 5.49 0.39 -8.02
C LEU A 5 4.35 0.66 -7.03
N VAL A 6 3.19 1.09 -7.55
CA VAL A 6 1.99 1.40 -6.75
C VAL A 6 0.86 0.47 -7.09
N THR A 7 0.29 -0.23 -6.11
CA THR A 7 -0.88 -1.09 -6.30
C THR A 7 -2.18 -0.35 -6.01
N GLY A 8 -3.26 -0.64 -6.77
CA GLY A 8 -4.56 0.01 -6.60
C GLY A 8 -4.53 1.50 -6.93
N ALA A 9 -3.91 1.84 -8.07
CA ALA A 9 -3.53 3.22 -8.41
C ALA A 9 -4.62 4.02 -9.16
N ASN A 10 -5.76 3.44 -9.50
CA ASN A 10 -6.75 4.10 -10.37
C ASN A 10 -7.67 5.11 -9.68
N ARG A 11 -7.63 5.23 -8.36
CA ARG A 11 -8.45 6.16 -7.57
C ARG A 11 -7.87 6.42 -6.17
N GLY A 12 -8.45 7.39 -5.47
CA GLY A 12 -8.16 7.69 -4.07
C GLY A 12 -6.68 7.92 -3.79
N LEU A 13 -6.16 7.32 -2.73
CA LEU A 13 -4.76 7.48 -2.32
C LEU A 13 -3.77 6.97 -3.38
N GLY A 14 -4.08 5.84 -4.03
CA GLY A 14 -3.21 5.27 -5.06
C GLY A 14 -3.00 6.21 -6.24
N LEU A 15 -4.08 6.83 -6.73
CA LEU A 15 -4.01 7.82 -7.81
C LEU A 15 -3.23 9.06 -7.38
N GLU A 16 -3.42 9.51 -6.15
CA GLU A 16 -2.72 10.67 -5.63
C GLU A 16 -1.23 10.39 -5.40
N PHE A 17 -0.85 9.18 -4.98
CA PHE A 17 0.57 8.75 -4.96
C PHE A 17 1.20 8.87 -6.35
N VAL A 18 0.53 8.33 -7.37
CA VAL A 18 1.01 8.43 -8.76
C VAL A 18 1.22 9.89 -9.15
N ARG A 19 0.23 10.75 -8.92
CA ARG A 19 0.30 12.18 -9.25
C ARG A 19 1.50 12.86 -8.59
N GLN A 20 1.65 12.68 -7.27
CA GLN A 20 2.73 13.37 -6.53
C GLN A 20 4.12 12.83 -6.87
N PHE A 21 4.27 11.54 -7.09
CA PHE A 21 5.55 10.98 -7.53
C PHE A 21 5.95 11.43 -8.94
N LEU A 22 5.00 11.47 -9.89
CA LEU A 22 5.26 12.02 -11.23
C LEU A 22 5.65 13.50 -11.17
N ASN A 23 4.95 14.31 -10.37
CA ASN A 23 5.30 15.73 -10.16
C ASN A 23 6.68 15.92 -9.52
N ARG A 24 7.15 14.93 -8.75
CA ARG A 24 8.52 14.92 -8.18
C ARG A 24 9.59 14.51 -9.22
N GLY A 25 9.16 14.02 -10.37
CA GLY A 25 10.04 13.55 -11.45
C GLY A 25 10.43 12.08 -11.33
N ASP A 26 9.69 11.27 -10.56
CA ASP A 26 9.92 9.83 -10.45
C ASP A 26 9.26 9.06 -11.60
N HIS A 27 9.72 7.84 -11.84
CA HIS A 27 9.11 6.88 -12.75
C HIS A 27 8.10 6.01 -11.98
N VAL A 28 6.85 5.97 -12.42
CA VAL A 28 5.79 5.25 -11.72
C VAL A 28 5.26 4.09 -12.55
N ILE A 29 5.25 2.92 -11.93
CA ILE A 29 4.55 1.72 -12.41
C ILE A 29 3.26 1.63 -11.60
N ALA A 30 2.15 1.97 -12.21
CA ALA A 30 0.83 1.97 -11.60
C ALA A 30 0.06 0.71 -11.95
N THR A 31 -0.59 0.09 -10.98
CA THR A 31 -1.40 -1.10 -11.26
C THR A 31 -2.84 -0.94 -10.78
N CYS A 32 -3.79 -1.45 -11.57
CA CYS A 32 -5.20 -1.52 -11.21
C CYS A 32 -5.90 -2.70 -11.91
N ARG A 33 -7.09 -3.06 -11.45
CA ARG A 33 -7.83 -4.20 -12.03
C ARG A 33 -8.31 -3.97 -13.44
N ASN A 34 -8.75 -2.74 -13.74
CA ASN A 34 -9.30 -2.37 -15.04
C ASN A 34 -8.60 -1.09 -15.56
N PRO A 35 -7.41 -1.23 -16.18
CA PRO A 35 -6.71 -0.07 -16.73
C PRO A 35 -7.49 0.62 -17.84
N ASP A 36 -8.21 -0.14 -18.68
CA ASP A 36 -8.93 0.38 -19.85
C ASP A 36 -10.03 1.41 -19.49
N THR A 37 -10.46 1.46 -18.22
CA THR A 37 -11.47 2.40 -17.69
C THR A 37 -10.90 3.33 -16.62
N ALA A 38 -9.60 3.45 -16.53
CA ALA A 38 -8.91 4.26 -15.52
C ALA A 38 -8.53 5.65 -16.08
N ASP A 39 -9.50 6.39 -16.63
CA ASP A 39 -9.28 7.66 -17.34
C ASP A 39 -8.43 8.64 -16.53
N GLN A 40 -8.76 8.85 -15.24
CA GLN A 40 -7.98 9.72 -14.36
C GLN A 40 -6.51 9.30 -14.20
N LEU A 41 -6.21 8.01 -14.29
CA LEU A 41 -4.85 7.51 -14.24
C LEU A 41 -4.13 7.73 -15.58
N HIS A 42 -4.83 7.57 -16.69
CA HIS A 42 -4.29 7.88 -18.02
C HIS A 42 -3.97 9.37 -18.18
N ASP A 43 -4.81 10.26 -17.64
CA ASP A 43 -4.57 11.71 -17.64
C ASP A 43 -3.24 12.09 -16.99
N LEU A 44 -2.75 11.29 -16.03
CA LEU A 44 -1.49 11.55 -15.36
C LEU A 44 -0.25 11.22 -16.23
N GLN A 45 -0.39 10.54 -17.36
CA GLN A 45 0.74 10.28 -18.27
C GLN A 45 1.37 11.57 -18.83
N ASN A 46 0.62 12.68 -18.82
CA ASN A 46 1.13 14.00 -19.20
C ASN A 46 2.11 14.61 -18.18
N LEU A 47 2.16 14.08 -16.95
CA LEU A 47 3.01 14.60 -15.86
C LEU A 47 4.42 13.99 -15.83
N GLY A 48 4.62 12.83 -16.44
CA GLY A 48 5.91 12.15 -16.41
C GLY A 48 5.85 10.69 -16.85
N PRO A 49 6.93 9.94 -16.64
CA PRO A 49 7.02 8.53 -17.03
C PRO A 49 6.10 7.65 -16.17
N LEU A 50 4.97 7.27 -16.75
CA LEU A 50 3.94 6.43 -16.15
C LEU A 50 3.67 5.21 -17.02
N GLU A 51 3.87 4.03 -16.46
CA GLU A 51 3.43 2.76 -17.01
C GLU A 51 2.22 2.23 -16.24
N ILE A 52 1.21 1.75 -16.94
CA ILE A 52 -0.05 1.27 -16.33
C ILE A 52 -0.24 -0.19 -16.67
N TYR A 53 -0.41 -1.03 -15.64
CA TYR A 53 -0.59 -2.47 -15.81
C TYR A 53 -1.88 -2.97 -15.17
N ARG A 54 -2.47 -4.00 -15.78
CA ARG A 54 -3.58 -4.75 -15.18
C ARG A 54 -3.06 -5.63 -14.05
N LEU A 55 -3.66 -5.48 -12.87
CA LEU A 55 -3.36 -6.33 -11.72
C LEU A 55 -4.54 -6.39 -10.75
N ASP A 56 -5.04 -7.59 -10.50
CA ASP A 56 -5.75 -7.93 -9.26
C ASP A 56 -4.73 -8.51 -8.28
N VAL A 57 -4.42 -7.77 -7.22
CA VAL A 57 -3.44 -8.21 -6.21
C VAL A 57 -3.85 -9.49 -5.48
N GLY A 58 -5.15 -9.81 -5.47
CA GLY A 58 -5.66 -11.06 -4.91
C GLY A 58 -5.54 -12.26 -5.85
N ASN A 59 -5.04 -12.07 -7.08
CA ASN A 59 -4.79 -13.11 -8.06
C ASN A 59 -3.29 -13.37 -8.19
N GLN A 60 -2.82 -14.48 -7.61
CA GLN A 60 -1.40 -14.82 -7.57
C GLN A 60 -0.78 -15.00 -8.97
N ASP A 61 -1.54 -15.55 -9.92
CA ASP A 61 -1.05 -15.74 -11.29
C ASP A 61 -0.81 -14.41 -11.99
N GLN A 62 -1.69 -13.41 -11.77
CA GLN A 62 -1.49 -12.07 -12.31
C GLN A 62 -0.29 -11.38 -11.69
N VAL A 63 -0.06 -11.53 -10.37
CA VAL A 63 1.13 -11.00 -9.69
C VAL A 63 2.40 -11.60 -10.28
N ASN A 64 2.43 -12.93 -10.44
CA ASN A 64 3.57 -13.64 -11.02
C ASN A 64 3.81 -13.26 -12.50
N ALA A 65 2.74 -13.10 -13.27
CA ALA A 65 2.83 -12.70 -14.68
C ALA A 65 3.38 -11.27 -14.80
N LEU A 66 2.91 -10.34 -13.97
CA LEU A 66 3.41 -8.96 -13.96
C LEU A 66 4.90 -8.91 -13.59
N GLN A 67 5.32 -9.66 -12.57
CA GLN A 67 6.74 -9.71 -12.20
C GLN A 67 7.62 -10.21 -13.35
N LYS A 68 7.17 -11.22 -14.08
CA LYS A 68 7.92 -11.71 -15.27
C LYS A 68 8.07 -10.63 -16.34
N GLN A 69 7.03 -9.82 -16.58
CA GLN A 69 7.09 -8.70 -17.52
C GLN A 69 8.08 -7.62 -17.05
N LEU A 70 8.14 -7.38 -15.76
CA LEU A 70 8.98 -6.36 -15.12
C LEU A 70 10.31 -6.90 -14.57
N ALA A 71 10.69 -8.16 -14.88
CA ALA A 71 11.85 -8.81 -14.28
C ALA A 71 13.17 -8.08 -14.51
N HIS A 72 13.26 -7.28 -15.58
CA HIS A 72 14.45 -6.49 -15.92
C HIS A 72 14.51 -5.11 -15.25
N LEU A 73 13.44 -4.70 -14.57
CA LEU A 73 13.34 -3.37 -13.97
C LEU A 73 13.69 -3.40 -12.46
N PRO A 74 14.63 -2.59 -11.99
CA PRO A 74 14.80 -2.37 -10.56
C PRO A 74 13.59 -1.62 -9.99
N ILE A 75 13.17 -1.95 -8.77
CA ILE A 75 12.12 -1.23 -8.07
C ILE A 75 12.72 -0.64 -6.81
N ASP A 76 12.69 0.69 -6.72
CA ASP A 76 13.23 1.43 -5.59
C ASP A 76 12.24 1.45 -4.41
N ILE A 77 10.95 1.61 -4.72
CA ILE A 77 9.89 1.69 -3.71
C ILE A 77 8.68 0.87 -4.17
N LEU A 78 8.26 -0.11 -3.36
CA LEU A 78 6.99 -0.80 -3.53
C LEU A 78 5.96 -0.22 -2.56
N ILE A 79 4.83 0.29 -3.09
CA ILE A 79 3.71 0.77 -2.30
C ILE A 79 2.53 -0.19 -2.44
N ASN A 80 2.34 -1.03 -1.44
CA ASN A 80 1.17 -1.87 -1.28
C ASN A 80 0.00 -1.02 -0.78
N ASN A 81 -0.70 -0.36 -1.71
CA ASN A 81 -1.83 0.51 -1.41
C ASN A 81 -3.19 -0.16 -1.66
N ALA A 82 -3.27 -1.13 -2.57
CA ALA A 82 -4.51 -1.84 -2.82
C ALA A 82 -5.12 -2.41 -1.54
N GLY A 83 -6.41 -2.20 -1.35
CA GLY A 83 -7.12 -2.68 -0.17
C GLY A 83 -8.64 -2.54 -0.33
N ILE A 84 -9.38 -3.21 0.53
CA ILE A 84 -10.83 -3.15 0.59
C ILE A 84 -11.31 -2.89 2.01
N TRP A 85 -12.48 -2.26 2.11
CA TRP A 85 -13.23 -2.09 3.34
C TRP A 85 -14.47 -2.99 3.30
N ARG A 86 -14.72 -3.71 4.38
CA ARG A 86 -15.96 -4.45 4.62
C ARG A 86 -16.45 -4.10 6.03
N GLY A 87 -17.67 -3.58 6.12
CA GLY A 87 -18.31 -3.32 7.40
C GLY A 87 -18.65 -4.64 8.09
N SER A 88 -18.63 -4.66 9.43
CA SER A 88 -19.06 -5.82 10.19
C SER A 88 -19.48 -5.43 11.59
N GLN A 89 -20.56 -6.06 12.07
CA GLN A 89 -21.07 -5.88 13.42
C GLN A 89 -21.32 -7.26 14.04
N LEU A 90 -21.27 -7.36 15.36
CA LEU A 90 -21.58 -8.59 16.07
C LEU A 90 -23.00 -9.10 15.67
N GLY A 91 -23.12 -10.36 15.31
CA GLY A 91 -24.35 -10.97 14.78
C GLY A 91 -24.53 -10.85 13.26
N HIS A 92 -23.74 -10.01 12.58
CA HIS A 92 -23.80 -9.77 11.12
C HIS A 92 -22.40 -9.77 10.51
N ILE A 93 -21.68 -10.89 10.62
CA ILE A 93 -20.33 -11.06 10.10
C ILE A 93 -20.36 -12.08 8.97
N SER A 94 -20.04 -11.66 7.76
CA SER A 94 -19.86 -12.54 6.61
C SER A 94 -18.46 -13.16 6.63
N ILE A 95 -18.36 -14.48 6.67
CA ILE A 95 -17.09 -15.20 6.62
C ILE A 95 -16.42 -15.01 5.24
N ASP A 96 -17.18 -15.03 4.17
CA ASP A 96 -16.65 -14.84 2.81
C ASP A 96 -16.03 -13.46 2.63
N GLU A 97 -16.70 -12.40 3.11
CA GLU A 97 -16.12 -11.04 3.11
C GLU A 97 -14.89 -10.93 4.00
N TRP A 98 -14.87 -11.69 5.10
CA TRP A 98 -13.71 -11.75 6.00
C TRP A 98 -12.52 -12.40 5.32
N MET A 99 -12.74 -13.54 4.68
CA MET A 99 -11.69 -14.24 3.89
C MET A 99 -11.20 -13.39 2.73
N GLU A 100 -12.11 -12.71 2.00
CA GLU A 100 -11.72 -11.76 0.95
C GLU A 100 -10.86 -10.63 1.50
N SER A 101 -11.23 -10.06 2.64
CA SER A 101 -10.48 -8.97 3.27
C SER A 101 -9.08 -9.42 3.70
N PHE A 102 -8.93 -10.63 4.24
CA PHE A 102 -7.60 -11.17 4.53
C PHE A 102 -6.79 -11.40 3.25
N ARG A 103 -7.41 -11.96 2.22
CA ARG A 103 -6.75 -12.18 0.94
C ARG A 103 -6.18 -10.89 0.35
N ILE A 104 -6.97 -9.81 0.35
CA ILE A 104 -6.58 -8.54 -0.29
C ILE A 104 -5.73 -7.66 0.64
N ASN A 105 -6.15 -7.49 1.91
CA ASN A 105 -5.52 -6.53 2.81
C ASN A 105 -4.26 -7.05 3.50
N SER A 106 -4.10 -8.39 3.62
CA SER A 106 -3.03 -9.00 4.40
C SER A 106 -2.13 -9.89 3.54
N ILE A 107 -2.70 -10.87 2.83
CA ILE A 107 -1.92 -11.88 2.08
C ILE A 107 -1.33 -11.26 0.81
N ALA A 108 -2.12 -10.51 0.05
CA ALA A 108 -1.66 -9.93 -1.21
C ALA A 108 -0.43 -9.01 -1.05
N PRO A 109 -0.35 -8.09 -0.07
CA PRO A 109 0.88 -7.32 0.16
C PRO A 109 2.13 -8.19 0.38
N ILE A 110 1.99 -9.26 1.15
CA ILE A 110 3.11 -10.19 1.42
C ILE A 110 3.52 -10.92 0.14
N HIS A 111 2.53 -11.39 -0.63
CA HIS A 111 2.79 -12.05 -1.91
C HIS A 111 3.46 -11.09 -2.92
N MET A 112 3.02 -9.82 -3.00
CA MET A 112 3.69 -8.79 -3.80
C MET A 112 5.17 -8.64 -3.41
N ILE A 113 5.47 -8.54 -2.12
CA ILE A 113 6.85 -8.41 -1.64
C ILE A 113 7.70 -9.63 -2.03
N GLN A 114 7.19 -10.85 -1.80
CA GLN A 114 7.89 -12.09 -2.14
C GLN A 114 8.17 -12.19 -3.64
N THR A 115 7.16 -11.90 -4.46
CA THR A 115 7.26 -12.02 -5.92
C THR A 115 8.19 -10.97 -6.52
N PHE A 116 8.14 -9.73 -6.04
CA PHE A 116 8.99 -8.64 -6.51
C PHE A 116 10.32 -8.50 -5.74
N LEU A 117 10.67 -9.47 -4.91
CA LEU A 117 11.91 -9.43 -4.14
C LEU A 117 13.17 -9.22 -5.01
N PRO A 118 13.34 -9.91 -6.14
CA PRO A 118 14.50 -9.68 -7.01
C PRO A 118 14.57 -8.23 -7.55
N ASN A 119 13.43 -7.66 -7.90
CA ASN A 119 13.35 -6.28 -8.38
C ASN A 119 13.70 -5.27 -7.26
N LEU A 120 13.25 -5.53 -6.03
CA LEU A 120 13.57 -4.71 -4.85
C LEU A 120 15.05 -4.82 -4.46
N GLU A 121 15.66 -6.01 -4.54
CA GLU A 121 17.09 -6.20 -4.31
C GLU A 121 17.95 -5.47 -5.35
N ALA A 122 17.44 -5.32 -6.57
CA ALA A 122 18.09 -4.56 -7.64
C ALA A 122 17.90 -3.03 -7.54
N GLY A 123 16.91 -2.57 -6.77
CA GLY A 123 16.63 -1.14 -6.56
C GLY A 123 17.71 -0.43 -5.78
N LYS A 124 17.68 0.91 -5.78
CA LYS A 124 18.63 1.78 -5.05
C LYS A 124 18.12 2.12 -3.66
N ASP A 125 16.88 2.61 -3.56
CA ASP A 125 16.29 3.06 -2.28
C ASP A 125 15.81 1.91 -1.40
N LYS A 126 15.38 0.80 -2.02
CA LYS A 126 15.01 -0.48 -1.39
C LYS A 126 14.01 -0.31 -0.25
N LYS A 127 12.84 0.24 -0.57
CA LYS A 127 11.78 0.48 0.43
C LYS A 127 10.51 -0.31 0.09
N VAL A 128 9.90 -0.86 1.12
CA VAL A 128 8.57 -1.49 1.05
C VAL A 128 7.63 -0.77 2.01
N ILE A 129 6.58 -0.20 1.46
CA ILE A 129 5.56 0.54 2.19
C ILE A 129 4.24 -0.20 2.06
N SER A 130 3.63 -0.58 3.17
CA SER A 130 2.30 -1.18 3.18
C SER A 130 1.29 -0.24 3.82
N ILE A 131 0.28 0.18 3.05
CA ILE A 131 -0.77 1.05 3.55
C ILE A 131 -1.71 0.24 4.45
N THR A 132 -1.68 0.60 5.73
CA THR A 132 -2.50 -0.02 6.77
C THR A 132 -3.57 0.96 7.28
N SER A 133 -4.03 0.77 8.50
CA SER A 133 -4.96 1.65 9.18
C SER A 133 -4.66 1.66 10.67
N LYS A 134 -4.87 2.80 11.35
CA LYS A 134 -4.89 2.89 12.81
C LYS A 134 -5.87 1.87 13.44
N MET A 135 -6.92 1.50 12.70
CA MET A 135 -7.84 0.44 13.09
C MET A 135 -7.19 -0.96 13.16
N GLY A 136 -5.99 -1.14 12.60
CA GLY A 136 -5.17 -2.35 12.76
C GLY A 136 -4.36 -2.40 14.06
N SER A 137 -4.38 -1.35 14.88
CA SER A 137 -3.81 -1.35 16.22
C SER A 137 -4.75 -2.09 17.21
N ILE A 138 -4.21 -3.02 17.96
CA ILE A 138 -4.93 -3.71 19.04
C ILE A 138 -5.07 -2.77 20.23
N ASP A 139 -4.00 -2.08 20.56
CA ASP A 139 -3.92 -1.18 21.72
C ASP A 139 -4.83 0.06 21.56
N ASP A 140 -4.94 0.60 20.33
CA ASP A 140 -5.81 1.77 20.04
C ASP A 140 -7.30 1.39 19.85
N ASN A 141 -7.67 0.11 19.99
CA ASN A 141 -9.04 -0.34 19.75
C ASN A 141 -9.95 -0.06 20.95
N THR A 142 -10.39 1.16 21.09
CA THR A 142 -11.31 1.62 22.16
C THR A 142 -12.78 1.59 21.77
N SER A 143 -13.11 1.43 20.48
CA SER A 143 -14.49 1.52 19.98
C SER A 143 -15.12 0.17 19.57
N GLY A 144 -14.32 -0.88 19.41
CA GLY A 144 -14.80 -2.18 18.93
C GLY A 144 -15.35 -2.13 17.48
N GLY A 145 -16.18 -3.09 17.12
CA GLY A 145 -16.80 -3.22 15.78
C GLY A 145 -15.79 -3.45 14.66
N SER A 146 -16.27 -3.40 13.42
CA SER A 146 -15.44 -3.53 12.21
C SER A 146 -14.47 -4.73 12.25
N TYR A 147 -14.94 -5.87 12.74
CA TYR A 147 -14.11 -7.07 12.98
C TYR A 147 -13.30 -7.48 11.77
N ILE A 148 -13.95 -7.49 10.59
CA ILE A 148 -13.34 -7.89 9.32
C ILE A 148 -12.15 -6.98 8.99
N TYR A 149 -12.38 -5.67 8.96
CA TYR A 149 -11.35 -4.72 8.54
C TYR A 149 -10.22 -4.62 9.56
N ARG A 150 -10.55 -4.46 10.85
CA ARG A 150 -9.55 -4.38 11.93
C ARG A 150 -8.63 -5.58 11.89
N SER A 151 -9.18 -6.80 11.96
CA SER A 151 -8.38 -8.02 11.99
C SER A 151 -7.52 -8.19 10.73
N SER A 152 -8.03 -7.82 9.54
CA SER A 152 -7.23 -7.87 8.33
C SER A 152 -6.04 -6.90 8.35
N LYS A 153 -6.21 -5.69 8.88
CA LYS A 153 -5.10 -4.72 9.00
C LYS A 153 -4.14 -5.07 10.14
N THR A 154 -4.62 -5.66 11.23
CA THR A 154 -3.75 -6.22 12.27
C THR A 154 -2.90 -7.38 11.75
N ALA A 155 -3.49 -8.27 10.95
CA ALA A 155 -2.75 -9.35 10.30
C ALA A 155 -1.67 -8.84 9.35
N LEU A 156 -1.95 -7.80 8.55
CA LEU A 156 -0.95 -7.11 7.74
C LEU A 156 0.19 -6.57 8.61
N ASN A 157 -0.15 -5.86 9.69
CA ASN A 157 0.83 -5.27 10.61
C ASN A 157 1.77 -6.36 11.18
N SER A 158 1.22 -7.47 11.65
CA SER A 158 1.97 -8.61 12.19
C SER A 158 2.89 -9.25 11.14
N ALA A 159 2.36 -9.50 9.93
CA ALA A 159 3.13 -10.06 8.82
C ALA A 159 4.28 -9.14 8.40
N MET A 160 4.05 -7.82 8.33
CA MET A 160 5.09 -6.84 8.01
C MET A 160 6.19 -6.76 9.06
N GLN A 161 5.89 -6.98 10.34
CA GLN A 161 6.91 -7.10 11.38
C GLN A 161 7.80 -8.33 11.19
N SER A 162 7.23 -9.47 10.81
CA SER A 162 8.01 -10.65 10.47
C SER A 162 8.88 -10.41 9.24
N MET A 163 8.29 -9.88 8.16
CA MET A 163 9.00 -9.55 6.91
C MET A 163 10.16 -8.57 7.12
N ARG A 164 10.07 -7.65 8.08
CA ARG A 164 11.17 -6.75 8.42
C ARG A 164 12.46 -7.52 8.73
N HIS A 165 12.36 -8.60 9.49
CA HIS A 165 13.53 -9.39 9.87
C HIS A 165 14.18 -10.09 8.67
N ASP A 166 13.38 -10.52 7.70
CA ASP A 166 13.86 -11.19 6.48
C ASP A 166 14.43 -10.19 5.46
N LEU A 167 13.86 -8.98 5.40
CA LEU A 167 14.20 -7.96 4.41
C LEU A 167 15.38 -7.08 4.84
N THR A 168 15.56 -6.82 6.14
CA THR A 168 16.65 -5.99 6.66
C THR A 168 18.04 -6.48 6.24
N PRO A 169 18.38 -7.79 6.31
CA PRO A 169 19.67 -8.31 5.83
C PRO A 169 19.90 -8.11 4.32
N LYS A 170 18.83 -7.92 3.54
CA LYS A 170 18.86 -7.66 2.09
C LYS A 170 18.97 -6.17 1.77
N GLY A 171 19.09 -5.33 2.80
CA GLY A 171 19.18 -3.86 2.65
C GLY A 171 17.82 -3.21 2.35
N ILE A 172 16.70 -3.92 2.52
CA ILE A 172 15.36 -3.42 2.24
C ILE A 172 14.70 -2.94 3.53
N ALA A 173 14.32 -1.66 3.56
CA ALA A 173 13.62 -1.05 4.68
C ALA A 173 12.10 -1.16 4.52
N THR A 174 11.38 -1.39 5.61
CA THR A 174 9.93 -1.54 5.61
C THR A 174 9.23 -0.50 6.47
N CYS A 175 8.00 -0.12 6.10
CA CYS A 175 7.15 0.72 6.91
C CYS A 175 5.68 0.31 6.73
N THR A 176 4.95 0.28 7.82
CA THR A 176 3.49 0.11 7.84
C THR A 176 2.88 1.49 8.10
N LEU A 177 2.14 2.02 7.12
CA LEU A 177 1.79 3.43 7.08
C LEU A 177 0.27 3.65 7.10
N HIS A 178 -0.21 4.41 8.11
CA HIS A 178 -1.61 4.81 8.21
C HIS A 178 -1.84 6.16 7.53
N PRO A 179 -2.78 6.24 6.57
CA PRO A 179 -3.01 7.45 5.78
C PRO A 179 -3.79 8.54 6.49
N GLY A 180 -4.27 8.32 7.72
CA GLY A 180 -5.31 9.14 8.35
C GLY A 180 -6.72 8.68 7.94
N TRP A 181 -7.73 9.44 8.36
CA TRP A 181 -9.10 9.24 7.86
C TRP A 181 -9.37 10.20 6.70
N VAL A 182 -9.25 9.66 5.50
CA VAL A 182 -9.17 10.43 4.25
C VAL A 182 -10.50 10.43 3.52
N ARG A 183 -10.94 11.57 3.03
CA ARG A 183 -12.11 11.71 2.14
C ARG A 183 -11.83 11.06 0.79
N THR A 184 -12.23 9.79 0.69
CA THR A 184 -12.18 8.93 -0.50
C THR A 184 -13.43 8.06 -0.55
N ASP A 185 -13.65 7.32 -1.62
CA ASP A 185 -14.76 6.35 -1.69
C ASP A 185 -14.75 5.37 -0.52
N MET A 186 -13.56 4.97 -0.04
CA MET A 186 -13.41 4.05 1.09
C MET A 186 -13.62 4.74 2.44
N GLY A 187 -13.08 5.94 2.62
CA GLY A 187 -13.15 6.68 3.89
C GLY A 187 -14.47 7.43 4.10
N GLY A 188 -15.22 7.61 3.02
CA GLY A 188 -16.48 8.37 3.03
C GLY A 188 -16.28 9.90 3.17
N PRO A 189 -17.39 10.66 3.11
CA PRO A 189 -17.35 12.13 3.16
C PRO A 189 -16.96 12.68 4.55
N GLY A 190 -17.05 11.86 5.60
CA GLY A 190 -16.69 12.26 6.97
C GLY A 190 -15.20 12.28 7.27
N GLY A 191 -14.35 11.91 6.32
CA GLY A 191 -12.90 11.95 6.48
C GLY A 191 -12.39 13.35 6.86
N TRP A 192 -11.35 13.41 7.70
CA TRP A 192 -10.84 14.66 8.23
C TRP A 192 -9.92 15.40 7.27
N ILE A 193 -9.19 14.67 6.45
CA ILE A 193 -8.20 15.21 5.51
C ILE A 193 -8.54 14.76 4.09
N ASP A 194 -8.00 15.44 3.09
CA ASP A 194 -8.09 15.01 1.70
C ASP A 194 -6.93 14.09 1.29
N ALA A 195 -7.03 13.53 0.08
CA ALA A 195 -6.00 12.63 -0.44
C ALA A 195 -4.66 13.34 -0.66
N GLN A 196 -4.69 14.61 -1.06
CA GLN A 196 -3.49 15.38 -1.33
C GLN A 196 -2.67 15.62 -0.06
N GLU A 197 -3.31 16.05 1.02
CA GLU A 197 -2.67 16.24 2.33
C GLU A 197 -2.12 14.93 2.88
N SER A 198 -2.95 13.87 2.87
CA SER A 198 -2.56 12.55 3.34
C SER A 198 -1.33 12.02 2.61
N VAL A 199 -1.34 12.03 1.28
CA VAL A 199 -0.25 11.51 0.46
C VAL A 199 1.01 12.37 0.58
N SER A 200 0.87 13.70 0.62
CA SER A 200 2.01 14.59 0.86
C SER A 200 2.71 14.29 2.19
N GLY A 201 1.94 14.04 3.24
CA GLY A 201 2.47 13.62 4.54
C GLY A 201 3.15 12.25 4.46
N MET A 202 2.47 11.27 3.85
CA MET A 202 3.02 9.92 3.68
C MET A 202 4.33 9.92 2.87
N ILE A 203 4.45 10.70 1.80
CA ILE A 203 5.69 10.80 1.02
C ILE A 203 6.84 11.34 1.89
N LYS A 204 6.60 12.35 2.72
CA LYS A 204 7.62 12.85 3.67
C LYS A 204 8.08 11.76 4.65
N VAL A 205 7.16 10.91 5.11
CA VAL A 205 7.51 9.74 5.94
C VAL A 205 8.30 8.71 5.14
N ILE A 206 7.87 8.38 3.92
CA ILE A 206 8.53 7.42 3.02
C ILE A 206 9.98 7.85 2.74
N ASP A 207 10.23 9.13 2.52
CA ASP A 207 11.57 9.66 2.28
C ASP A 207 12.51 9.42 3.48
N GLN A 208 11.98 9.42 4.70
CA GLN A 208 12.73 9.17 5.94
C GLN A 208 12.88 7.69 6.29
N VAL A 209 12.16 6.77 5.62
CA VAL A 209 12.30 5.33 5.84
C VAL A 209 13.71 4.89 5.48
N SER A 210 14.36 4.17 6.39
CA SER A 210 15.73 3.68 6.26
C SER A 210 15.90 2.41 7.09
N LEU A 211 17.01 1.70 6.93
CA LEU A 211 17.30 0.51 7.74
C LEU A 211 17.34 0.80 9.25
N LYS A 212 17.72 2.02 9.64
CA LYS A 212 17.71 2.44 11.06
C LYS A 212 16.31 2.67 11.62
N LYS A 213 15.34 2.95 10.73
CA LYS A 213 13.93 3.22 11.07
C LYS A 213 13.00 2.17 10.46
N THR A 214 13.51 1.00 10.07
CA THR A 214 12.72 -0.06 9.47
C THR A 214 11.70 -0.68 10.43
N GLY A 215 10.55 -1.11 9.92
CA GLY A 215 9.52 -1.80 10.68
C GLY A 215 8.67 -0.89 11.57
N GLN A 216 8.64 0.41 11.34
CA GLN A 216 7.77 1.32 12.10
C GLN A 216 6.31 1.18 11.63
N TYR A 217 5.40 1.30 12.59
CA TYR A 217 3.97 1.53 12.36
C TYR A 217 3.68 2.99 12.68
N ILE A 218 3.37 3.79 11.67
CA ILE A 218 3.40 5.24 11.74
C ILE A 218 2.27 5.85 10.91
N ASP A 219 1.78 7.02 11.26
CA ASP A 219 0.78 7.73 10.46
C ASP A 219 1.41 8.69 9.44
N TYR A 220 0.54 9.27 8.60
CA TYR A 220 0.94 10.22 7.56
C TYR A 220 1.65 11.48 8.08
N ALA A 221 1.45 11.82 9.35
CA ALA A 221 2.09 12.97 10.00
C ALA A 221 3.42 12.62 10.69
N GLY A 222 3.82 11.34 10.63
CA GLY A 222 5.06 10.84 11.23
C GLY A 222 4.92 10.42 12.70
N LYS A 223 3.70 10.29 13.22
CA LYS A 223 3.46 9.83 14.59
C LYS A 223 3.45 8.31 14.65
N ILE A 224 4.21 7.73 15.58
CA ILE A 224 4.20 6.28 15.84
C ILE A 224 2.84 5.88 16.40
N ILE A 225 2.29 4.79 15.88
CA ILE A 225 1.04 4.17 16.34
C ILE A 225 1.41 2.92 17.16
N PRO A 226 0.80 2.69 18.32
CA PRO A 226 0.98 1.44 19.05
C PRO A 226 0.42 0.25 18.26
N TRP A 227 0.96 -0.94 18.52
CA TRP A 227 0.57 -2.18 17.80
C TRP A 227 -0.81 -2.72 18.19
#